data_9cb899b750232d3b234e897fe271c7e1
#
_entry.id   9cb899b750232d3b234e897fe271c7e1
#
_cell.length_a   1.000
_cell.length_b   1.000
_cell.length_c   1.000
_cell.angle_alpha   90.00
_cell.angle_beta   90.00
_cell.angle_gamma   90.00
#
_symmetry.space_group_name_H-M   'P 1'
#
loop_
_entity.id
_entity.type
_entity.pdbx_description
1 polymer ?
#
loop_
_entity_poly.entity_id
_entity_poly.type
_entity_poly.pdbx_seq_one_letter_code
_entity_poly.pdbx_strand_id
1 'polypeptide(L)'
;MSLDYWHLSMATVQLALKNHGFEFKPTGTAEFRFRVGKDWYYIFCGNLPRLFIERIEDVRYCLGEDFSSVDLFSAINAVNDKYHLVKVSREDEFILRFTICLKEDRYLNFKADLLEYIRELDDAFESFKMGCGLIRESNEEEPMKGYIDRMMDADDEMYKVKRTQS
;
A
#
# COMPACT_ATOMS: atom_id res chain seq x y z
N MET A 1 9.46 19.36 17.81
CA MET A 1 10.20 18.20 17.34
C MET A 1 11.18 18.62 16.27
N SER A 2 12.41 18.18 16.38
CA SER A 2 13.45 18.63 15.48
C SER A 2 13.32 18.01 14.10
N LEU A 3 13.74 18.74 13.07
CA LEU A 3 13.92 18.26 11.72
C LEU A 3 14.76 16.97 11.64
N ASP A 4 15.62 16.74 12.63
CA ASP A 4 16.49 15.57 12.73
C ASP A 4 15.73 14.25 12.84
N TYR A 5 14.59 14.27 13.51
CA TYR A 5 13.74 13.07 13.62
C TYR A 5 13.21 12.60 12.26
N TRP A 6 12.77 13.53 11.44
CA TRP A 6 12.27 13.29 10.11
C TRP A 6 13.34 12.65 9.21
N HIS A 7 14.52 13.25 9.20
CA HIS A 7 15.64 12.76 8.42
C HIS A 7 16.10 11.39 8.84
N LEU A 8 16.15 11.11 10.13
CA LEU A 8 16.52 9.81 10.67
C LEU A 8 15.49 8.72 10.28
N SER A 9 14.21 9.05 10.39
CA SER A 9 13.14 8.12 10.03
C SER A 9 13.16 7.78 8.54
N MET A 10 13.30 8.78 7.67
CA MET A 10 13.36 8.56 6.23
C MET A 10 14.63 7.85 5.80
N ALA A 11 15.76 8.15 6.42
CA ALA A 11 17.01 7.44 6.16
C ALA A 11 16.92 5.96 6.57
N THR A 12 16.30 5.68 7.70
CA THR A 12 16.06 4.31 8.17
C THR A 12 15.16 3.54 7.21
N VAL A 13 14.09 4.17 6.76
CA VAL A 13 13.17 3.58 5.76
C VAL A 13 13.90 3.28 4.46
N GLN A 14 14.64 4.23 3.94
CA GLN A 14 15.39 4.06 2.70
C GLN A 14 16.40 2.91 2.80
N LEU A 15 17.11 2.84 3.92
CA LEU A 15 18.07 1.76 4.17
C LEU A 15 17.38 0.39 4.25
N ALA A 16 16.23 0.31 4.92
CA ALA A 16 15.45 -0.92 4.99
C ALA A 16 14.99 -1.38 3.61
N LEU A 17 14.47 -0.48 2.78
CA LEU A 17 14.05 -0.80 1.42
C LEU A 17 15.21 -1.31 0.56
N LYS A 18 16.38 -0.66 0.65
CA LYS A 18 17.60 -1.08 -0.04
C LYS A 18 18.07 -2.45 0.43
N ASN A 19 18.07 -2.70 1.73
CA ASN A 19 18.55 -3.96 2.30
C ASN A 19 17.67 -5.15 1.93
N HIS A 20 16.37 -4.93 1.72
CA HIS A 20 15.47 -5.95 1.21
C HIS A 20 15.52 -6.11 -0.31
N GLY A 21 16.24 -5.25 -1.01
CA GLY A 21 16.32 -5.28 -2.46
C GLY A 21 15.06 -4.83 -3.17
N PHE A 22 14.21 -4.05 -2.51
CA PHE A 22 12.98 -3.55 -3.12
C PHE A 22 13.24 -2.36 -4.03
N GLU A 23 12.56 -2.34 -5.15
CA GLU A 23 12.48 -1.16 -6.01
C GLU A 23 11.69 -0.08 -5.27
N PHE A 24 12.22 1.14 -5.19
CA PHE A 24 11.53 2.23 -4.52
C PHE A 24 11.83 3.56 -5.17
N LYS A 25 10.94 4.53 -4.94
CA LYS A 25 11.01 5.85 -5.52
C LYS A 25 10.43 6.88 -4.54
N PRO A 26 11.13 7.99 -4.28
CA PRO A 26 10.55 9.06 -3.49
C PRO A 26 9.39 9.70 -4.26
N THR A 27 8.28 9.93 -3.56
CA THR A 27 7.07 10.56 -4.09
C THR A 27 6.77 11.90 -3.44
N GLY A 28 7.53 12.25 -2.41
CA GLY A 28 7.43 13.50 -1.67
C GLY A 28 8.56 13.63 -0.70
N THR A 29 8.55 14.69 0.12
CA THR A 29 9.62 15.00 1.07
C THR A 29 9.77 13.93 2.16
N ALA A 30 8.70 13.22 2.45
CA ALA A 30 8.64 12.23 3.52
C ALA A 30 7.83 11.00 3.13
N GLU A 31 7.88 10.66 1.85
CA GLU A 31 7.10 9.57 1.31
C GLU A 31 7.91 8.82 0.27
N PHE A 32 7.84 7.49 0.35
CA PHE A 32 8.35 6.58 -0.66
C PHE A 32 7.23 5.68 -1.16
N ARG A 33 7.32 5.36 -2.42
CA ARG A 33 6.57 4.29 -3.04
C ARG A 33 7.54 3.15 -3.31
N PHE A 34 7.17 1.92 -2.98
CA PHE A 34 8.05 0.76 -3.17
C PHE A 34 7.27 -0.46 -3.66
N ARG A 35 7.99 -1.37 -4.27
CA ARG A 35 7.42 -2.55 -4.91
C ARG A 35 7.94 -3.82 -4.25
N VAL A 36 7.01 -4.74 -3.96
CA VAL A 36 7.32 -6.08 -3.49
C VAL A 36 6.63 -7.08 -4.40
N GLY A 37 7.41 -7.83 -5.17
CA GLY A 37 6.84 -8.65 -6.23
C GLY A 37 6.22 -7.77 -7.31
N LYS A 38 4.93 -7.92 -7.51
CA LYS A 38 4.13 -7.12 -8.46
C LYS A 38 3.29 -6.04 -7.81
N ASP A 39 3.25 -5.98 -6.49
CA ASP A 39 2.41 -5.07 -5.75
C ASP A 39 3.20 -3.85 -5.27
N TRP A 40 2.53 -2.70 -5.24
CA TRP A 40 3.09 -1.42 -4.81
C TRP A 40 2.51 -1.00 -3.47
N TYR A 41 3.36 -0.33 -2.69
CA TYR A 41 3.04 0.14 -1.35
C TYR A 41 3.56 1.56 -1.18
N TYR A 42 2.95 2.29 -0.24
CA TYR A 42 3.43 3.59 0.21
C TYR A 42 3.96 3.50 1.62
N ILE A 43 4.98 4.29 1.90
CA ILE A 43 5.47 4.49 3.25
C ILE A 43 5.75 5.99 3.44
N PHE A 44 5.23 6.56 4.52
CA PHE A 44 5.40 7.99 4.78
C PHE A 44 5.39 8.30 6.27
N CYS A 45 6.00 9.45 6.64
CA CYS A 45 5.97 10.00 7.98
C CYS A 45 4.82 11.00 8.12
N GLY A 46 4.04 10.85 9.19
CA GLY A 46 2.98 11.79 9.54
C GLY A 46 3.51 13.02 10.31
N ASN A 47 2.59 13.91 10.68
CA ASN A 47 2.91 15.13 11.46
C ASN A 47 3.38 14.86 12.88
N LEU A 48 3.12 13.67 13.40
CA LEU A 48 3.61 13.18 14.67
C LEU A 48 4.70 12.12 14.41
N PRO A 49 5.46 11.68 15.43
CA PRO A 49 6.44 10.62 15.25
C PRO A 49 5.78 9.28 14.96
N ARG A 50 5.15 9.20 13.80
CA ARG A 50 4.44 8.04 13.30
C ARG A 50 4.85 7.75 11.88
N LEU A 51 5.06 6.48 11.61
CA LEU A 51 5.33 5.96 10.30
C LEU A 51 4.10 5.20 9.80
N PHE A 52 3.69 5.49 8.59
CA PHE A 52 2.54 4.83 7.97
C PHE A 52 3.01 3.96 6.81
N ILE A 53 2.50 2.75 6.74
CA ILE A 53 2.67 1.85 5.61
C ILE A 53 1.30 1.60 5.03
N GLU A 54 1.13 1.83 3.73
CA GLU A 54 -0.18 1.72 3.10
C GLU A 54 -0.16 0.88 1.83
N ARG A 55 -1.26 0.18 1.63
CA ARG A 55 -1.65 -0.38 0.35
C ARG A 55 -2.94 0.32 -0.08
N ILE A 56 -2.95 0.86 -1.31
CA ILE A 56 -4.09 1.60 -1.86
C ILE A 56 -4.69 0.79 -2.99
N GLU A 57 -6.00 0.56 -2.94
CA GLU A 57 -6.72 -0.25 -3.92
C GLU A 57 -7.95 0.47 -4.45
N ASP A 58 -8.24 0.25 -5.72
CA ASP A 58 -9.43 0.74 -6.39
C ASP A 58 -10.45 -0.38 -6.50
N VAL A 59 -11.62 -0.21 -5.87
CA VAL A 59 -12.65 -1.27 -5.82
C VAL A 59 -13.16 -1.70 -7.19
N ARG A 60 -13.15 -0.81 -8.18
CA ARG A 60 -13.58 -1.13 -9.53
C ARG A 60 -12.71 -2.21 -10.18
N TYR A 61 -11.46 -2.26 -9.80
CA TYR A 61 -10.48 -3.18 -10.34
C TYR A 61 -10.34 -4.46 -9.52
N CYS A 62 -10.52 -4.38 -8.19
CA CYS A 62 -10.50 -5.59 -7.37
C CYS A 62 -11.81 -6.37 -7.41
N LEU A 63 -12.96 -5.70 -7.58
CA LEU A 63 -14.29 -6.31 -7.52
C LEU A 63 -14.98 -6.43 -8.88
N GLY A 64 -14.44 -5.78 -9.91
CA GLY A 64 -15.04 -5.77 -11.23
C GLY A 64 -16.21 -4.81 -11.36
N GLU A 65 -16.97 -4.93 -12.46
CA GLU A 65 -18.07 -4.01 -12.79
C GLU A 65 -19.25 -4.08 -11.81
N ASP A 66 -19.40 -5.21 -11.11
CA ASP A 66 -20.50 -5.44 -10.17
C ASP A 66 -20.21 -4.96 -8.75
N PHE A 67 -19.18 -4.12 -8.55
CA PHE A 67 -18.80 -3.65 -7.22
C PHE A 67 -19.92 -2.93 -6.47
N SER A 68 -20.87 -2.33 -7.18
CA SER A 68 -22.00 -1.64 -6.59
C SER A 68 -23.00 -2.55 -5.89
N SER A 69 -23.00 -3.84 -6.21
CA SER A 69 -23.87 -4.85 -5.58
C SER A 69 -23.28 -5.42 -4.30
N VAL A 70 -22.03 -5.09 -4.01
CA VAL A 70 -21.29 -5.61 -2.86
C VAL A 70 -21.46 -4.67 -1.67
N ASP A 71 -21.71 -5.24 -0.50
CA ASP A 71 -21.71 -4.49 0.74
C ASP A 71 -20.27 -4.21 1.21
N LEU A 72 -19.69 -3.15 0.64
CA LEU A 72 -18.33 -2.72 0.96
C LEU A 72 -18.17 -2.36 2.42
N PHE A 73 -19.22 -1.76 3.00
CA PHE A 73 -19.18 -1.31 4.38
C PHE A 73 -19.03 -2.48 5.36
N SER A 74 -19.81 -3.55 5.16
CA SER A 74 -19.69 -4.75 5.97
C SER A 74 -18.34 -5.44 5.80
N ALA A 75 -17.81 -5.49 4.59
CA ALA A 75 -16.50 -6.08 4.31
C ALA A 75 -15.38 -5.28 4.97
N ILE A 76 -15.43 -3.96 4.93
CA ILE A 76 -14.48 -3.06 5.60
C ILE A 76 -14.52 -3.28 7.11
N ASN A 77 -15.72 -3.27 7.70
CA ASN A 77 -15.89 -3.46 9.14
C ASN A 77 -15.37 -4.83 9.60
N ALA A 78 -15.60 -5.88 8.84
CA ALA A 78 -15.12 -7.21 9.15
C ALA A 78 -13.58 -7.26 9.20
N VAL A 79 -12.92 -6.60 8.26
CA VAL A 79 -11.45 -6.51 8.27
C VAL A 79 -10.96 -5.71 9.48
N ASN A 80 -11.57 -4.56 9.75
CA ASN A 80 -11.19 -3.72 10.89
C ASN A 80 -11.39 -4.42 12.23
N ASP A 81 -12.37 -5.30 12.35
CA ASP A 81 -12.60 -6.11 13.56
C ASP A 81 -11.58 -7.24 13.70
N LYS A 82 -11.21 -7.86 12.57
CA LYS A 82 -10.31 -9.01 12.55
C LYS A 82 -8.84 -8.63 12.73
N TYR A 83 -8.41 -7.56 12.10
CA TYR A 83 -6.99 -7.14 12.08
C TYR A 83 -6.76 -5.98 13.04
N HIS A 84 -5.87 -6.19 14.01
CA HIS A 84 -5.56 -5.15 15.00
C HIS A 84 -4.55 -4.13 14.46
N LEU A 85 -3.65 -4.56 13.60
CA LEU A 85 -2.57 -3.72 13.09
C LEU A 85 -3.01 -2.92 11.86
N VAL A 86 -3.79 -3.54 10.97
CA VAL A 86 -4.25 -2.93 9.72
C VAL A 86 -5.60 -2.28 9.93
N LYS A 87 -5.75 -1.05 9.47
CA LYS A 87 -7.03 -0.35 9.39
C LYS A 87 -7.37 -0.05 7.94
N VAL A 88 -8.62 -0.34 7.57
CA VAL A 88 -9.15 -0.04 6.25
C VAL A 88 -10.02 1.19 6.34
N SER A 89 -9.74 2.15 5.48
CA SER A 89 -10.56 3.36 5.33
C SER A 89 -10.94 3.56 3.87
N ARG A 90 -12.08 4.19 3.67
CA ARG A 90 -12.56 4.56 2.34
C ARG A 90 -12.28 6.03 2.11
N GLU A 91 -11.40 6.33 1.17
CA GLU A 91 -11.03 7.72 0.86
C GLU A 91 -12.10 8.42 0.05
N ASP A 92 -12.63 7.72 -0.96
CA ASP A 92 -13.74 8.16 -1.78
C ASP A 92 -14.58 6.95 -2.20
N GLU A 93 -15.47 7.12 -3.17
CA GLU A 93 -16.35 6.06 -3.63
C GLU A 93 -15.61 4.80 -4.10
N PHE A 94 -14.42 4.96 -4.65
CA PHE A 94 -13.68 3.88 -5.31
C PHE A 94 -12.38 3.47 -4.62
N ILE A 95 -11.81 4.32 -3.78
CA ILE A 95 -10.46 4.12 -3.23
C ILE A 95 -10.51 3.66 -1.79
N LEU A 96 -9.85 2.54 -1.52
CA LEU A 96 -9.64 2.00 -0.18
C LEU A 96 -8.16 2.11 0.20
N ARG A 97 -7.92 2.47 1.44
CA ARG A 97 -6.58 2.48 2.05
C ARG A 97 -6.51 1.42 3.13
N PHE A 98 -5.55 0.53 2.98
CA PHE A 98 -5.16 -0.42 4.02
C PHE A 98 -3.90 0.14 4.68
N THR A 99 -4.00 0.52 5.94
CA THR A 99 -2.97 1.31 6.62
C THR A 99 -2.49 0.64 7.89
N ILE A 100 -1.17 0.60 8.07
CA ILE A 100 -0.50 0.28 9.32
C ILE A 100 0.14 1.57 9.83
N CYS A 101 -0.16 1.92 11.09
CA CYS A 101 0.44 3.07 11.76
C CYS A 101 1.44 2.56 12.81
N LEU A 102 2.71 2.88 12.64
CA LEU A 102 3.78 2.52 13.57
C LEU A 102 4.13 3.71 14.43
N LYS A 103 4.14 3.50 15.74
CA LYS A 103 4.62 4.48 16.71
C LYS A 103 6.12 4.43 16.83
N GLU A 104 6.70 5.47 17.44
CA GLU A 104 8.14 5.67 17.58
C GLU A 104 8.90 4.46 18.16
N ASP A 105 8.32 3.76 19.12
CA ASP A 105 8.93 2.61 19.78
C ASP A 105 9.14 1.41 18.84
N ARG A 106 8.46 1.35 17.70
CA ARG A 106 8.55 0.27 16.73
C ARG A 106 9.54 0.53 15.58
N TYR A 107 10.12 1.72 15.52
CA TYR A 107 11.05 2.06 14.43
C TYR A 107 12.37 1.29 14.48
N LEU A 108 12.81 0.92 15.67
CA LEU A 108 14.07 0.19 15.85
C LEU A 108 14.07 -1.18 15.16
N ASN A 109 12.91 -1.81 15.07
CA ASN A 109 12.74 -3.12 14.44
C ASN A 109 12.15 -3.04 13.02
N PHE A 110 11.98 -1.85 12.49
CA PHE A 110 11.32 -1.62 11.21
C PHE A 110 11.93 -2.46 10.08
N LYS A 111 13.25 -2.50 10.00
CA LYS A 111 13.96 -3.26 8.97
C LYS A 111 13.65 -4.76 9.03
N ALA A 112 13.63 -5.32 10.24
CA ALA A 112 13.35 -6.74 10.44
C ALA A 112 11.88 -7.08 10.19
N ASP A 113 10.98 -6.17 10.56
CA ASP A 113 9.53 -6.42 10.57
C ASP A 113 8.83 -5.97 9.28
N LEU A 114 9.54 -5.33 8.36
CA LEU A 114 8.94 -4.78 7.13
C LEU A 114 8.17 -5.83 6.32
N LEU A 115 8.73 -7.01 6.11
CA LEU A 115 8.06 -8.09 5.37
C LEU A 115 6.81 -8.56 6.07
N GLU A 116 6.80 -8.56 7.40
CA GLU A 116 5.64 -8.93 8.19
C GLU A 116 4.52 -7.90 8.05
N TYR A 117 4.84 -6.61 8.07
CA TYR A 117 3.87 -5.54 7.82
C TYR A 117 3.25 -5.65 6.43
N ILE A 118 4.05 -5.94 5.41
CA ILE A 118 3.56 -6.15 4.05
C ILE A 118 2.61 -7.35 4.00
N ARG A 119 2.97 -8.45 4.65
CA ARG A 119 2.12 -9.64 4.73
C ARG A 119 0.79 -9.33 5.41
N GLU A 120 0.80 -8.58 6.49
CA GLU A 120 -0.42 -8.15 7.17
C GLU A 120 -1.33 -7.32 6.26
N LEU A 121 -0.76 -6.40 5.49
CA LEU A 121 -1.53 -5.62 4.52
C LEU A 121 -2.13 -6.50 3.43
N ASP A 122 -1.37 -7.45 2.91
CA ASP A 122 -1.82 -8.37 1.88
C ASP A 122 -2.92 -9.31 2.39
N ASP A 123 -2.76 -9.83 3.60
CA ASP A 123 -3.76 -10.69 4.23
C ASP A 123 -5.07 -9.94 4.48
N ALA A 124 -4.99 -8.69 4.95
CA ALA A 124 -6.15 -7.84 5.12
C ALA A 124 -6.87 -7.56 3.80
N PHE A 125 -6.13 -7.32 2.73
CA PHE A 125 -6.68 -7.12 1.40
C PHE A 125 -7.36 -8.39 0.86
N GLU A 126 -6.74 -9.55 1.01
CA GLU A 126 -7.35 -10.84 0.63
C GLU A 126 -8.61 -11.11 1.44
N SER A 127 -8.58 -10.84 2.74
CA SER A 127 -9.76 -10.98 3.62
C SER A 127 -10.90 -10.06 3.18
N PHE A 128 -10.59 -8.83 2.78
CA PHE A 128 -11.57 -7.91 2.23
C PHE A 128 -12.21 -8.47 0.96
N LYS A 129 -11.43 -8.96 0.02
CA LYS A 129 -11.93 -9.56 -1.22
C LYS A 129 -12.83 -10.76 -0.95
N MET A 130 -12.44 -11.62 -0.02
CA MET A 130 -13.25 -12.77 0.40
C MET A 130 -14.57 -12.32 1.01
N GLY A 131 -14.56 -11.30 1.85
CA GLY A 131 -15.76 -10.70 2.43
C GLY A 131 -16.71 -10.11 1.39
N CYS A 132 -16.19 -9.73 0.24
CA CYS A 132 -16.97 -9.26 -0.91
C CYS A 132 -17.48 -10.40 -1.81
N GLY A 133 -17.23 -11.65 -1.44
CA GLY A 133 -17.67 -12.82 -2.20
C GLY A 133 -16.76 -13.19 -3.37
N LEU A 134 -15.59 -12.59 -3.46
CA LEU A 134 -14.58 -12.99 -4.44
C LEU A 134 -13.85 -14.22 -3.94
N ILE A 135 -14.27 -15.37 -4.43
CA ILE A 135 -13.55 -16.62 -4.21
C ILE A 135 -12.26 -16.52 -5.03
N ARG A 136 -11.15 -16.86 -4.38
CA ARG A 136 -9.87 -17.00 -5.05
C ARG A 136 -10.00 -18.07 -6.11
N GLU A 137 -10.32 -17.66 -7.35
CA GLU A 137 -10.22 -18.60 -8.46
C GLU A 137 -8.75 -18.93 -8.67
N SER A 138 -8.50 -20.23 -8.77
CA SER A 138 -7.17 -20.80 -8.92
C SER A 138 -6.41 -20.19 -10.09
N ASN A 139 -5.29 -19.57 -9.85
CA ASN A 139 -4.01 -19.53 -10.58
C ASN A 139 -3.99 -19.34 -12.11
N GLU A 140 -5.08 -19.28 -12.82
CA GLU A 140 -5.09 -19.29 -14.29
C GLU A 140 -5.36 -17.91 -14.92
N GLU A 141 -5.86 -16.94 -14.16
CA GLU A 141 -6.04 -15.58 -14.64
C GLU A 141 -4.91 -14.67 -14.14
N GLU A 142 -4.36 -13.86 -15.04
CA GLU A 142 -3.44 -12.82 -14.65
C GLU A 142 -4.11 -11.93 -13.57
N PRO A 143 -3.49 -11.73 -12.41
CA PRO A 143 -4.06 -10.87 -11.41
C PRO A 143 -4.23 -9.47 -11.97
N MET A 144 -5.41 -8.89 -11.73
CA MET A 144 -5.69 -7.52 -12.14
C MET A 144 -4.64 -6.59 -11.58
N LYS A 145 -4.12 -5.67 -12.40
CA LYS A 145 -3.16 -4.67 -11.96
C LYS A 145 -3.76 -3.80 -10.86
N GLY A 146 -3.03 -3.65 -9.78
CA GLY A 146 -3.41 -2.75 -8.70
C GLY A 146 -3.42 -1.28 -9.14
N TYR A 147 -4.06 -0.44 -8.35
CA TYR A 147 -4.14 1.00 -8.60
C TYR A 147 -2.77 1.65 -8.81
N ILE A 148 -1.81 1.30 -7.96
CA ILE A 148 -0.45 1.85 -8.02
C ILE A 148 0.30 1.39 -9.27
N ASP A 149 0.17 0.12 -9.66
CA ASP A 149 0.77 -0.41 -10.88
C ASP A 149 0.30 0.37 -12.12
N ARG A 150 -0.98 0.70 -12.18
CA ARG A 150 -1.53 1.47 -13.30
C ARG A 150 -1.06 2.92 -13.32
N MET A 151 -0.93 3.55 -12.15
CA MET A 151 -0.35 4.89 -12.06
C MET A 151 1.11 4.89 -12.51
N MET A 152 1.87 3.86 -12.17
CA MET A 152 3.27 3.70 -12.58
C MET A 152 3.38 3.48 -14.09
N ASP A 153 2.54 2.64 -14.68
CA ASP A 153 2.50 2.40 -16.11
C ASP A 153 2.17 3.70 -16.87
N ALA A 154 1.23 4.50 -16.38
CA ALA A 154 0.88 5.78 -16.94
C ALA A 154 2.05 6.79 -16.87
N ASP A 155 2.76 6.85 -15.73
CA ASP A 155 3.93 7.68 -15.55
C ASP A 155 5.06 7.27 -16.51
N ASP A 156 5.30 5.98 -16.67
CA ASP A 156 6.32 5.44 -17.57
C ASP A 156 5.99 5.74 -19.03
N GLU A 157 4.74 5.66 -19.45
CA GLU A 157 4.30 6.04 -20.78
C GLU A 157 4.47 7.55 -21.04
N MET A 158 4.14 8.39 -20.06
CA MET A 158 4.39 9.84 -20.16
C MET A 158 5.88 10.15 -20.28
N TYR A 159 6.73 9.42 -19.58
CA TYR A 159 8.19 9.56 -19.67
C TYR A 159 8.72 9.16 -21.05
N LYS A 160 8.21 8.10 -21.64
CA LYS A 160 8.57 7.66 -23.00
C LYS A 160 8.18 8.67 -24.05
N VAL A 161 7.00 9.28 -23.95
CA VAL A 161 6.53 10.33 -24.86
C VAL A 161 7.43 11.58 -24.78
N LYS A 162 7.80 12.01 -23.57
CA LYS A 162 8.72 13.14 -23.37
C LYS A 162 10.12 12.89 -23.93
N ARG A 163 10.63 11.66 -23.87
CA ARG A 163 11.92 11.28 -24.42
C ARG A 163 11.96 11.27 -25.95
N THR A 164 10.84 10.97 -26.58
CA THR A 164 10.73 10.93 -28.04
C THR A 164 10.50 12.29 -28.66
N GLN A 165 10.17 13.31 -27.87
CA GLN A 165 9.95 14.69 -28.33
C GLN A 165 11.15 15.64 -28.13
N SER A 166 12.20 15.16 -27.51
CA SER A 166 13.41 15.97 -27.27
C SER A 166 14.49 15.73 -28.33
#